data_fc1dabf710b06e6c991bffd9d3bbd055
#
_entry.id   fc1dabf710b06e6c991bffd9d3bbd055
#
_cell.length_a   1.000
_cell.length_b   1.000
_cell.length_c   1.000
_cell.angle_alpha   90.00
_cell.angle_beta   90.00
_cell.angle_gamma   90.00
#
_symmetry.space_group_name_H-M   'P 1'
#
loop_
_entity.id
_entity.type
_entity.pdbx_description
1 polymer ?
#
loop_
_entity_poly.entity_id
_entity_poly.type
_entity_poly.pdbx_seq_one_letter_code
_entity_poly.pdbx_strand_id
1 'polypeptide(L)'
;VAYVTRKSLKSVIILLVILSMSTLSLISLSIKDATNKASEEAFGNVTNSFSIEINRQVNPGTPRGGGNVKGQDIKKISENENIHSYVKRINSVADLVDHDIIETQETLAYQSPERAKNFKRTVMLTGVNDSSKETKFVSGAYKLTEGQHLQDQDKNKVLMHKDLAEKNGLKVGDKIK
;
A
#
# COMPACT_ATOMS: atom_id res chain seq x y z
N VAL A 1 43.77 -31.62 28.32
CA VAL A 1 43.01 -32.88 28.25
C VAL A 1 42.78 -33.40 29.64
N ALA A 2 43.78 -33.56 30.51
CA ALA A 2 43.66 -34.13 31.86
C ALA A 2 42.69 -33.39 32.83
N TYR A 3 42.45 -32.10 32.67
CA TYR A 3 41.53 -31.33 33.52
C TYR A 3 40.04 -31.64 33.16
N VAL A 4 39.76 -31.79 31.86
CA VAL A 4 38.40 -32.08 31.35
C VAL A 4 37.93 -33.42 31.82
N THR A 5 38.79 -34.43 31.88
CA THR A 5 38.42 -35.77 32.29
C THR A 5 38.34 -35.92 33.81
N ARG A 6 39.09 -35.14 34.64
CA ARG A 6 39.02 -35.16 36.07
C ARG A 6 37.84 -34.44 36.71
N LYS A 7 37.26 -33.46 36.00
CA LYS A 7 36.08 -32.66 36.43
C LYS A 7 35.04 -32.55 35.35
N SER A 8 34.64 -33.67 34.80
CA SER A 8 33.72 -33.78 33.68
C SER A 8 32.44 -32.96 33.84
N LEU A 9 31.82 -32.99 35.00
CA LEU A 9 30.61 -32.23 35.25
C LEU A 9 30.81 -30.69 35.09
N LYS A 10 31.92 -30.15 35.63
CA LYS A 10 32.24 -28.72 35.47
C LYS A 10 32.52 -28.36 34.02
N SER A 11 33.20 -29.23 33.30
CA SER A 11 33.48 -29.02 31.86
C SER A 11 32.23 -29.04 31.01
N VAL A 12 31.27 -29.92 31.33
CA VAL A 12 29.97 -29.97 30.65
C VAL A 12 29.17 -28.69 30.90
N ILE A 13 29.14 -28.21 32.13
CA ILE A 13 28.43 -26.95 32.50
C ILE A 13 29.03 -25.78 31.73
N ILE A 14 30.37 -25.64 31.71
CA ILE A 14 31.06 -24.58 30.96
C ILE A 14 30.73 -24.67 29.43
N LEU A 15 30.76 -25.89 28.90
CA LEU A 15 30.40 -26.09 27.49
C LEU A 15 28.96 -25.65 27.19
N LEU A 16 28.01 -26.00 28.05
CA LEU A 16 26.59 -25.58 27.89
C LEU A 16 26.43 -24.05 27.98
N VAL A 17 27.16 -23.39 28.88
CA VAL A 17 27.14 -21.93 28.97
C VAL A 17 27.69 -21.29 27.70
N ILE A 18 28.83 -21.77 27.20
CA ILE A 18 29.42 -21.25 25.96
C ILE A 18 28.47 -21.48 24.77
N LEU A 19 27.87 -22.65 24.68
CA LEU A 19 26.91 -22.98 23.63
C LEU A 19 25.69 -22.08 23.67
N SER A 20 25.11 -21.85 24.86
CA SER A 20 23.96 -20.97 25.03
C SER A 20 24.31 -19.50 24.71
N MET A 21 25.45 -19.00 25.12
CA MET A 21 25.92 -17.65 24.77
C MET A 21 26.12 -17.48 23.25
N SER A 22 26.72 -18.49 22.62
CA SER A 22 26.94 -18.47 21.17
C SER A 22 25.62 -18.48 20.39
N THR A 23 24.65 -19.30 20.80
CA THR A 23 23.34 -19.36 20.16
C THR A 23 22.56 -18.03 20.31
N LEU A 24 22.59 -17.43 21.53
CA LEU A 24 21.98 -16.12 21.77
C LEU A 24 22.61 -15.03 20.92
N SER A 25 23.95 -15.03 20.77
CA SER A 25 24.66 -14.09 19.92
C SER A 25 24.25 -14.21 18.44
N LEU A 26 24.15 -15.43 17.93
CA LEU A 26 23.71 -15.67 16.54
C LEU A 26 22.27 -15.21 16.31
N ILE A 27 21.37 -15.49 17.25
CA ILE A 27 19.97 -15.03 17.20
C ILE A 27 19.92 -13.49 17.18
N SER A 28 20.71 -12.83 18.04
CA SER A 28 20.76 -11.37 18.09
C SER A 28 21.26 -10.74 16.78
N LEU A 29 22.28 -11.33 16.15
CA LEU A 29 22.75 -10.89 14.85
C LEU A 29 21.70 -11.07 13.76
N SER A 30 21.03 -12.22 13.73
CA SER A 30 19.95 -12.50 12.77
C SER A 30 18.77 -11.53 12.91
N ILE A 31 18.39 -11.19 14.14
CA ILE A 31 17.34 -10.18 14.40
C ILE A 31 17.78 -8.81 13.91
N LYS A 32 19.03 -8.42 14.19
CA LYS A 32 19.58 -7.14 13.73
C LYS A 32 19.55 -7.03 12.21
N ASP A 33 20.03 -8.06 11.50
CA ASP A 33 20.04 -8.07 10.05
C ASP A 33 18.62 -8.05 9.44
N ALA A 34 17.70 -8.81 10.02
CA ALA A 34 16.30 -8.80 9.61
C ALA A 34 15.65 -7.42 9.84
N THR A 35 15.93 -6.77 10.98
CA THR A 35 15.41 -5.45 11.30
C THR A 35 16.01 -4.38 10.37
N ASN A 36 17.30 -4.44 10.07
CA ASN A 36 17.92 -3.51 9.15
C ASN A 36 17.33 -3.64 7.72
N LYS A 37 17.20 -4.87 7.22
CA LYS A 37 16.56 -5.11 5.92
C LYS A 37 15.12 -4.61 5.87
N ALA A 38 14.33 -4.91 6.89
CA ALA A 38 12.95 -4.41 6.98
C ALA A 38 12.89 -2.87 7.04
N SER A 39 13.83 -2.23 7.75
CA SER A 39 13.99 -0.78 7.75
C SER A 39 14.36 -0.24 6.38
N GLU A 40 15.36 -0.81 5.73
CA GLU A 40 15.79 -0.39 4.39
C GLU A 40 14.66 -0.53 3.36
N GLU A 41 13.91 -1.63 3.39
CA GLU A 41 12.73 -1.83 2.54
C GLU A 41 11.61 -0.82 2.85
N ALA A 42 11.34 -0.58 4.12
CA ALA A 42 10.30 0.37 4.54
C ALA A 42 10.67 1.82 4.22
N PHE A 43 11.90 2.22 4.47
CA PHE A 43 12.37 3.60 4.28
C PHE A 43 12.91 3.86 2.87
N GLY A 44 13.45 2.87 2.18
CA GLY A 44 13.94 3.00 0.80
C GLY A 44 12.85 3.40 -0.18
N ASN A 45 11.62 2.98 0.09
CA ASN A 45 10.46 3.27 -0.76
C ASN A 45 9.67 4.53 -0.35
N VAL A 46 9.94 5.12 0.82
CA VAL A 46 9.12 6.22 1.38
C VAL A 46 9.88 7.54 1.50
N THR A 47 11.18 7.52 1.39
CA THR A 47 12.02 8.58 1.99
C THR A 47 12.11 9.90 1.25
N ASN A 48 11.61 10.09 0.06
CA ASN A 48 11.75 11.36 -0.66
C ASN A 48 10.50 11.76 -1.43
N SER A 49 9.33 11.51 -0.87
CA SER A 49 8.07 11.92 -1.49
C SER A 49 7.35 12.98 -0.67
N PHE A 50 6.69 13.89 -1.35
CA PHE A 50 5.79 14.86 -0.76
C PHE A 50 4.45 14.86 -1.51
N SER A 51 3.38 15.18 -0.80
CA SER A 51 2.05 15.35 -1.38
C SER A 51 1.72 16.83 -1.49
N ILE A 52 1.15 17.23 -2.61
CA ILE A 52 0.65 18.57 -2.81
C ILE A 52 -0.86 18.53 -2.65
N GLU A 53 -1.34 19.26 -1.67
CA GLU A 53 -2.75 19.37 -1.37
C GLU A 53 -3.20 20.84 -1.38
N ILE A 54 -4.45 21.06 -1.73
CA ILE A 54 -5.02 22.39 -1.65
C ILE A 54 -5.33 22.72 -0.20
N ASN A 55 -4.91 23.90 0.22
CA ASN A 55 -5.32 24.42 1.51
C ASN A 55 -6.83 24.76 1.49
N ARG A 56 -7.64 23.88 2.05
CA ARG A 56 -9.09 24.01 2.07
C ARG A 56 -9.60 25.13 2.99
N GLN A 57 -8.77 25.67 3.86
CA GLN A 57 -9.12 26.84 4.67
C GLN A 57 -9.10 28.11 3.83
N VAL A 58 -8.17 28.21 2.88
CA VAL A 58 -8.04 29.37 1.99
C VAL A 58 -8.87 29.17 0.72
N ASN A 59 -8.95 27.94 0.22
CA ASN A 59 -9.72 27.58 -0.97
C ASN A 59 -10.64 26.39 -0.66
N PRO A 60 -11.83 26.63 -0.12
CA PRO A 60 -12.76 25.55 0.25
C PRO A 60 -13.26 24.72 -0.94
N GLY A 61 -12.99 25.17 -2.16
CA GLY A 61 -13.49 24.52 -3.36
C GLY A 61 -14.94 24.87 -3.68
N THR A 62 -15.51 24.16 -4.62
CA THR A 62 -16.93 24.27 -4.98
C THR A 62 -17.58 22.89 -4.93
N PRO A 63 -18.92 22.82 -4.77
CA PRO A 63 -19.65 21.55 -4.81
C PRO A 63 -19.42 20.72 -6.09
N ARG A 64 -18.97 21.35 -7.15
CA ARG A 64 -18.65 20.72 -8.45
C ARG A 64 -17.17 20.34 -8.60
N GLY A 65 -16.40 20.26 -7.51
CA GLY A 65 -14.99 19.89 -7.53
C GLY A 65 -14.03 21.01 -7.96
N GLY A 66 -14.46 22.25 -7.96
CA GLY A 66 -13.57 23.40 -8.17
C GLY A 66 -12.53 23.51 -7.05
N GLY A 67 -11.39 24.14 -7.33
CA GLY A 67 -10.31 24.31 -6.37
C GLY A 67 -9.38 23.11 -6.22
N ASN A 68 -9.37 22.19 -7.17
CA ASN A 68 -8.36 21.13 -7.22
C ASN A 68 -7.03 21.68 -7.80
N VAL A 69 -5.93 20.98 -7.51
CA VAL A 69 -4.62 21.28 -8.13
C VAL A 69 -4.77 21.20 -9.64
N LYS A 70 -4.35 22.26 -10.32
CA LYS A 70 -4.52 22.34 -11.79
C LYS A 70 -3.42 21.55 -12.49
N GLY A 71 -3.74 20.94 -13.63
CA GLY A 71 -2.77 20.20 -14.45
C GLY A 71 -1.55 21.01 -14.84
N GLN A 72 -1.70 22.33 -15.03
CA GLN A 72 -0.59 23.25 -15.33
C GLN A 72 0.37 23.40 -14.14
N ASP A 73 -0.14 23.43 -12.91
CA ASP A 73 0.68 23.54 -11.71
C ASP A 73 1.44 22.23 -11.48
N ILE A 74 0.77 21.08 -11.70
CA ILE A 74 1.42 19.77 -11.65
C ILE A 74 2.56 19.71 -12.69
N LYS A 75 2.32 20.17 -13.92
CA LYS A 75 3.33 20.17 -14.97
C LYS A 75 4.54 21.01 -14.56
N LYS A 76 4.36 22.24 -14.09
CA LYS A 76 5.45 23.11 -13.65
C LYS A 76 6.28 22.47 -12.54
N ILE A 77 5.63 21.79 -11.59
CA ILE A 77 6.32 21.12 -10.49
C ILE A 77 7.08 19.90 -11.01
N SER A 78 6.46 19.10 -11.88
CA SER A 78 7.08 17.89 -12.44
C SER A 78 8.27 18.15 -13.36
N GLU A 79 8.39 19.38 -13.90
CA GLU A 79 9.53 19.80 -14.71
C GLU A 79 10.76 20.20 -13.88
N ASN A 80 10.66 20.21 -12.54
CA ASN A 80 11.81 20.48 -11.68
C ASN A 80 12.79 19.30 -11.71
N GLU A 81 14.07 19.60 -11.90
CA GLU A 81 15.15 18.61 -12.01
C GLU A 81 15.28 17.66 -10.83
N ASN A 82 14.82 18.08 -9.65
CA ASN A 82 14.83 17.27 -8.44
C ASN A 82 13.60 16.34 -8.31
N ILE A 83 12.67 16.37 -9.26
CA ILE A 83 11.49 15.52 -9.28
C ILE A 83 11.69 14.36 -10.27
N HIS A 84 12.03 13.20 -9.76
CA HIS A 84 12.27 12.02 -10.60
C HIS A 84 10.98 11.36 -11.12
N SER A 85 9.91 11.42 -10.33
CA SER A 85 8.62 10.86 -10.73
C SER A 85 7.47 11.50 -9.94
N TYR A 86 6.27 11.44 -10.49
CA TYR A 86 5.07 11.94 -9.82
C TYR A 86 3.86 11.07 -10.15
N VAL A 87 2.88 11.11 -9.25
CA VAL A 87 1.57 10.50 -9.42
C VAL A 87 0.50 11.57 -9.31
N LYS A 88 -0.30 11.70 -10.36
CA LYS A 88 -1.57 12.47 -10.29
C LYS A 88 -2.61 11.55 -9.70
N ARG A 89 -3.28 12.00 -8.67
CA ARG A 89 -4.35 11.24 -8.03
C ARG A 89 -5.64 12.05 -7.93
N ILE A 90 -6.73 11.43 -8.30
CA ILE A 90 -8.07 11.98 -8.09
C ILE A 90 -8.96 10.91 -7.46
N ASN A 91 -9.67 11.27 -6.40
CA ASN A 91 -10.62 10.38 -5.78
C ASN A 91 -12.04 10.76 -6.23
N SER A 92 -12.82 9.77 -6.55
CA SER A 92 -14.21 9.90 -6.97
C SER A 92 -15.01 8.69 -6.47
N VAL A 93 -16.28 8.71 -6.72
CA VAL A 93 -17.19 7.59 -6.46
C VAL A 93 -17.91 7.21 -7.74
N ALA A 94 -18.25 5.94 -7.88
CA ALA A 94 -19.07 5.45 -8.98
C ALA A 94 -19.98 4.33 -8.48
N ASP A 95 -21.07 4.11 -9.18
CA ASP A 95 -21.96 2.97 -8.92
C ASP A 95 -21.65 1.84 -9.89
N LEU A 96 -21.53 0.63 -9.36
CA LEU A 96 -21.45 -0.59 -10.16
C LEU A 96 -22.87 -1.02 -10.55
N VAL A 97 -23.26 -0.83 -11.81
CA VAL A 97 -24.66 -0.99 -12.23
C VAL A 97 -25.14 -2.44 -12.13
N ASP A 98 -24.32 -3.38 -12.59
CA ASP A 98 -24.69 -4.80 -12.72
C ASP A 98 -23.86 -5.74 -11.83
N HIS A 99 -23.20 -5.18 -10.80
CA HIS A 99 -22.29 -5.93 -9.94
C HIS A 99 -22.50 -5.62 -8.47
N ASP A 100 -22.21 -6.60 -7.63
CA ASP A 100 -22.29 -6.45 -6.18
C ASP A 100 -21.02 -5.85 -5.60
N ILE A 101 -21.16 -4.99 -4.60
CA ILE A 101 -20.02 -4.47 -3.82
C ILE A 101 -19.67 -5.42 -2.67
N ILE A 102 -18.46 -5.28 -2.13
CA ILE A 102 -18.08 -5.90 -0.87
C ILE A 102 -18.45 -4.95 0.26
N GLU A 103 -19.39 -5.35 1.08
CA GLU A 103 -19.74 -4.63 2.30
C GLU A 103 -18.83 -5.08 3.43
N THR A 104 -18.13 -4.14 4.04
CA THR A 104 -17.35 -4.38 5.26
C THR A 104 -18.18 -4.01 6.48
N GLN A 105 -17.88 -4.63 7.64
CA GLN A 105 -18.55 -4.26 8.89
C GLN A 105 -18.39 -2.77 9.20
N GLU A 106 -17.28 -2.18 8.81
CA GLU A 106 -17.02 -0.76 8.98
C GLU A 106 -17.93 0.10 8.10
N THR A 107 -18.12 -0.24 6.83
CA THR A 107 -19.05 0.47 5.93
C THR A 107 -20.49 0.33 6.40
N LEU A 108 -20.89 -0.81 6.92
CA LEU A 108 -22.23 -1.04 7.47
C LEU A 108 -22.48 -0.24 8.76
N ALA A 109 -21.47 -0.12 9.62
CA ALA A 109 -21.61 0.61 10.90
C ALA A 109 -21.82 2.13 10.70
N TYR A 110 -21.32 2.70 9.62
CA TYR A 110 -21.43 4.14 9.32
C TYR A 110 -22.59 4.48 8.35
N GLN A 111 -23.34 3.50 7.89
CA GLN A 111 -24.46 3.72 6.99
C GLN A 111 -25.78 3.90 7.76
N SER A 112 -26.41 5.07 7.62
CA SER A 112 -27.82 5.19 7.96
C SER A 112 -28.66 4.34 6.99
N PRO A 113 -29.88 3.87 7.39
CA PRO A 113 -30.76 3.08 6.50
C PRO A 113 -31.05 3.77 5.16
N GLU A 114 -31.13 5.09 5.14
CA GLU A 114 -31.32 5.87 3.90
C GLU A 114 -30.06 5.87 3.02
N ARG A 115 -28.87 6.00 3.61
CA ARG A 115 -27.61 5.90 2.87
C ARG A 115 -27.37 4.51 2.30
N ALA A 116 -27.62 3.47 3.08
CA ALA A 116 -27.52 2.09 2.62
C ALA A 116 -28.41 1.83 1.40
N LYS A 117 -29.60 2.44 1.36
CA LYS A 117 -30.52 2.33 0.22
C LYS A 117 -30.01 3.04 -1.04
N ASN A 118 -29.40 4.22 -0.88
CA ASN A 118 -28.95 5.07 -1.99
C ASN A 118 -27.54 4.76 -2.49
N PHE A 119 -26.68 4.15 -1.65
CA PHE A 119 -25.28 3.85 -1.99
C PHE A 119 -24.98 2.34 -2.02
N LYS A 120 -25.98 1.54 -2.27
CA LYS A 120 -25.89 0.08 -2.21
C LYS A 120 -24.86 -0.53 -3.19
N ARG A 121 -24.48 0.22 -4.22
CA ARG A 121 -23.56 -0.22 -5.27
C ARG A 121 -22.36 0.74 -5.45
N THR A 122 -22.21 1.70 -4.56
CA THR A 122 -21.19 2.73 -4.70
C THR A 122 -19.83 2.22 -4.30
N VAL A 123 -18.85 2.40 -5.17
CA VAL A 123 -17.43 2.11 -4.95
C VAL A 123 -16.61 3.38 -5.00
N MET A 124 -15.52 3.38 -4.25
CA MET A 124 -14.53 4.46 -4.34
C MET A 124 -13.58 4.19 -5.50
N LEU A 125 -13.41 5.22 -6.33
CA LEU A 125 -12.46 5.21 -7.43
C LEU A 125 -11.27 6.11 -7.11
N THR A 126 -10.08 5.63 -7.40
CA THR A 126 -8.87 6.45 -7.42
C THR A 126 -8.31 6.45 -8.84
N GLY A 127 -8.45 7.57 -9.52
CA GLY A 127 -7.82 7.79 -10.82
C GLY A 127 -6.35 8.12 -10.64
N VAL A 128 -5.48 7.46 -11.38
CA VAL A 128 -4.02 7.68 -11.37
C VAL A 128 -3.48 7.69 -12.80
N ASN A 129 -2.38 8.42 -13.00
CA ASN A 129 -1.67 8.40 -14.28
C ASN A 129 -0.72 7.20 -14.44
N ASP A 130 -0.26 6.63 -13.33
CA ASP A 130 0.61 5.45 -13.30
C ASP A 130 0.35 4.69 -12.00
N SER A 131 -0.32 3.55 -12.09
CA SER A 131 -0.67 2.78 -10.89
C SER A 131 0.52 2.08 -10.25
N SER A 132 1.61 1.85 -10.98
CA SER A 132 2.83 1.24 -10.42
C SER A 132 3.53 2.16 -9.41
N LYS A 133 3.34 3.46 -9.55
CA LYS A 133 3.92 4.50 -8.69
C LYS A 133 2.98 4.96 -7.58
N GLU A 134 1.75 4.42 -7.56
CA GLU A 134 0.80 4.73 -6.49
C GLU A 134 1.32 4.21 -5.15
N THR A 135 1.21 5.03 -4.11
CA THR A 135 1.83 4.79 -2.79
C THR A 135 1.56 3.41 -2.22
N LYS A 136 0.36 2.87 -2.40
CA LYS A 136 0.00 1.54 -1.87
C LYS A 136 0.70 0.40 -2.62
N PHE A 137 0.99 0.56 -3.91
CA PHE A 137 1.80 -0.41 -4.66
C PHE A 137 3.28 -0.26 -4.32
N VAL A 138 3.80 0.96 -4.24
CA VAL A 138 5.20 1.23 -3.88
C VAL A 138 5.53 0.74 -2.48
N SER A 139 4.63 0.94 -1.52
CA SER A 139 4.80 0.45 -0.14
C SER A 139 4.58 -1.05 0.03
N GLY A 140 4.18 -1.77 -1.03
CA GLY A 140 3.87 -3.18 -0.95
C GLY A 140 2.54 -3.52 -0.28
N ALA A 141 1.74 -2.52 0.13
CA ALA A 141 0.40 -2.74 0.69
C ALA A 141 -0.57 -3.35 -0.32
N TYR A 142 -0.38 -3.01 -1.60
CA TYR A 142 -1.08 -3.64 -2.71
C TYR A 142 -0.09 -4.40 -3.59
N LYS A 143 -0.53 -5.54 -4.10
CA LYS A 143 0.22 -6.36 -5.04
C LYS A 143 -0.66 -6.66 -6.25
N LEU A 144 -0.13 -6.41 -7.44
CA LEU A 144 -0.80 -6.82 -8.67
C LEU A 144 -0.71 -8.34 -8.80
N THR A 145 -1.84 -9.02 -8.82
CA THR A 145 -1.92 -10.48 -8.94
C THR A 145 -2.12 -10.94 -10.37
N GLU A 146 -2.87 -10.16 -11.16
CA GLU A 146 -3.16 -10.46 -12.56
C GLU A 146 -3.27 -9.15 -13.35
N GLY A 147 -3.05 -9.22 -14.67
CA GLY A 147 -3.15 -8.07 -15.56
C GLY A 147 -1.89 -7.20 -15.59
N GLN A 148 -2.06 -5.92 -15.83
CA GLN A 148 -0.98 -4.94 -15.98
C GLN A 148 -1.31 -3.65 -15.23
N HIS A 149 -0.27 -2.95 -14.79
CA HIS A 149 -0.43 -1.60 -14.23
C HIS A 149 -1.01 -0.63 -15.27
N LEU A 150 -1.85 0.29 -14.79
CA LEU A 150 -2.39 1.37 -15.59
C LEU A 150 -1.31 2.43 -15.87
N GLN A 151 -1.32 2.96 -17.05
CA GLN A 151 -0.42 4.03 -17.50
C GLN A 151 -1.22 5.24 -18.05
N ASP A 152 -0.56 6.37 -18.20
CA ASP A 152 -1.20 7.66 -18.58
C ASP A 152 -1.98 7.59 -19.93
N GLN A 153 -1.55 6.72 -20.85
CA GLN A 153 -2.24 6.49 -22.13
C GLN A 153 -3.47 5.57 -22.02
N ASP A 154 -3.64 4.85 -20.92
CA ASP A 154 -4.77 3.94 -20.74
C ASP A 154 -6.06 4.72 -20.52
N LYS A 155 -7.10 4.35 -21.27
CA LYS A 155 -8.44 4.93 -21.15
C LYS A 155 -9.44 3.83 -20.89
N ASN A 156 -10.41 4.12 -20.04
CA ASN A 156 -11.48 3.18 -19.70
C ASN A 156 -10.99 1.82 -19.20
N LYS A 157 -9.86 1.81 -18.50
CA LYS A 157 -9.33 0.64 -17.81
C LYS A 157 -9.35 0.85 -16.32
N VAL A 158 -9.55 -0.23 -15.58
CA VAL A 158 -9.58 -0.22 -14.11
C VAL A 158 -8.80 -1.40 -13.56
N LEU A 159 -8.10 -1.18 -12.44
CA LEU A 159 -7.64 -2.22 -11.55
C LEU A 159 -8.67 -2.37 -10.43
N MET A 160 -9.07 -3.60 -10.18
CA MET A 160 -10.08 -3.94 -9.19
C MET A 160 -9.47 -4.81 -8.09
N HIS A 161 -9.98 -4.68 -6.87
CA HIS A 161 -9.59 -5.58 -5.79
C HIS A 161 -9.99 -7.02 -6.14
N LYS A 162 -9.10 -7.96 -5.88
CA LYS A 162 -9.29 -9.37 -6.21
C LYS A 162 -10.61 -9.92 -5.69
N ASP A 163 -10.91 -9.68 -4.41
CA ASP A 163 -12.15 -10.18 -3.78
C ASP A 163 -13.41 -9.65 -4.47
N LEU A 164 -13.38 -8.39 -4.93
CA LEU A 164 -14.50 -7.79 -5.67
C LEU A 164 -14.66 -8.44 -7.05
N ALA A 165 -13.57 -8.73 -7.73
CA ALA A 165 -13.57 -9.45 -8.99
C ALA A 165 -14.10 -10.89 -8.83
N GLU A 166 -13.61 -11.61 -7.84
CA GLU A 166 -14.05 -12.99 -7.53
C GLU A 166 -15.52 -13.05 -7.15
N LYS A 167 -16.01 -12.11 -6.31
CA LYS A 167 -17.44 -12.04 -5.94
C LYS A 167 -18.34 -11.89 -7.15
N ASN A 168 -17.91 -11.18 -8.18
CA ASN A 168 -18.67 -10.91 -9.38
C ASN A 168 -18.32 -11.83 -10.56
N GLY A 169 -17.43 -12.81 -10.37
CA GLY A 169 -16.99 -13.72 -11.43
C GLY A 169 -16.22 -13.03 -12.55
N LEU A 170 -15.63 -11.87 -12.29
CA LEU A 170 -14.93 -11.06 -13.28
C LEU A 170 -13.49 -11.54 -13.49
N LYS A 171 -13.03 -11.44 -14.72
CA LYS A 171 -11.67 -11.77 -15.17
C LYS A 171 -11.02 -10.59 -15.86
N VAL A 172 -9.70 -10.64 -15.98
CA VAL A 172 -8.96 -9.64 -16.75
C VAL A 172 -9.46 -9.59 -18.20
N GLY A 173 -9.86 -8.39 -18.65
CA GLY A 173 -10.42 -8.15 -19.97
C GLY A 173 -11.95 -8.02 -20.01
N ASP A 174 -12.65 -8.36 -18.94
CA ASP A 174 -14.08 -8.14 -18.84
C ASP A 174 -14.45 -6.66 -18.81
N LYS A 175 -15.63 -6.34 -19.27
CA LYS A 175 -16.18 -4.98 -19.24
C LYS A 175 -17.12 -4.83 -18.06
N ILE A 176 -16.94 -3.77 -17.31
CA ILE A 176 -17.81 -3.36 -16.20
C ILE A 176 -18.51 -2.04 -16.55
N LYS A 177 -19.72 -1.87 -16.00
CA LYS A 177 -20.54 -0.67 -16.19
C LYS A 177 -20.92 -0.06 -14.84
#